data_28902918b2105f214ca96e426cde9a79
#
_entry.id   28902918b2105f214ca96e426cde9a79
#
_cell.length_a   1.000
_cell.length_b   1.000
_cell.length_c   1.000
_cell.angle_alpha   90.00
_cell.angle_beta   90.00
_cell.angle_gamma   90.00
#
_symmetry.space_group_name_H-M   'P 1'
#
loop_
_entity.id
_entity.type
_entity.pdbx_description
1 polymer ?
#
loop_
_entity_poly.entity_id
_entity_poly.type
_entity_poly.pdbx_seq_one_letter_code
_entity_poly.pdbx_strand_id
1 'polypeptide(L)'
;MNSSTHRSAPANGARWLTQALEAEGVRTLFGYPGGTIMPFYDALVDSSLKHILVRHEQGAALAANGFARASNQVGVCVATSGPGASNLVTGIADAMLDSVPMVCITGQVATPLLGTDAFQELDVFGLTMPIVKHSWLVRSVDDLPRVVADAFRIAREGRPGPVLIDLPKDVQLADASHLPVHVPSSVEPPPAPAEAAIAEAIAALAAAEKPVVYAGGGIALGDAVQDLRDFVEASAIPTVMTLRGLGALPANHPHSLGMLGMHGTRAANMAVQESDLLLVLGARFDDRATGKLAEFAPFARVVHIDADAYEISKLRSADVAVPGNVGHAIRALRAAFPSPKAHQDAWRKRCAQHRERFAARYDAPGQHIYAPAMLKRLSELAPADAVIACDVGQHQMWVAQHCRFNHPRNHLTSGALGTMGFGLPAAMGAQFACPDRTVVLVSGDGSFMMNVQELATIARCRLPVKIVLLDNSSLGMVRQWQELFFAERYSEIDLSDNPDFVALAKVFGIAATRIDARDDVEGGLAALLAEPGPALLHVAIDARANVWPLVPPNTANSTMLESNPAHARQEIPNAIPA
;
A
#
# COMPACT_ATOMS: atom_id res chain seq x y z
N MET A 1 39.40 -2.23 17.79
CA MET A 1 39.68 -3.66 17.95
C MET A 1 38.64 -4.42 17.14
N ASN A 2 39.00 -4.84 15.93
CA ASN A 2 38.14 -5.63 15.05
C ASN A 2 38.02 -7.05 15.62
N SER A 3 36.96 -7.39 16.28
CA SER A 3 36.60 -8.79 16.53
C SER A 3 36.02 -9.36 15.24
N SER A 4 36.85 -9.96 14.40
CA SER A 4 36.39 -10.90 13.38
C SER A 4 35.79 -12.10 14.14
N THR A 5 34.49 -12.10 14.32
CA THR A 5 33.77 -13.31 14.71
C THR A 5 33.96 -14.34 13.59
N HIS A 6 34.84 -15.31 13.80
CA HIS A 6 34.92 -16.51 12.98
C HIS A 6 33.52 -17.18 13.03
N ARG A 7 32.65 -16.90 12.02
CA ARG A 7 31.46 -17.69 11.82
C ARG A 7 31.92 -19.11 11.47
N SER A 8 31.56 -20.09 12.26
CA SER A 8 31.74 -21.50 11.91
C SER A 8 31.04 -21.79 10.59
N ALA A 9 31.62 -22.65 9.75
CA ALA A 9 30.99 -23.10 8.52
C ALA A 9 29.56 -23.63 8.82
N PRO A 10 28.57 -23.36 7.97
CA PRO A 10 27.20 -23.82 8.20
C PRO A 10 27.16 -25.34 8.15
N ALA A 11 26.62 -25.99 9.20
CA ALA A 11 26.56 -27.45 9.28
C ALA A 11 25.48 -28.04 8.36
N ASN A 12 24.43 -27.29 8.03
CA ASN A 12 23.33 -27.75 7.17
C ASN A 12 22.69 -26.59 6.38
N GLY A 13 21.80 -26.95 5.43
CA GLY A 13 21.12 -26.00 4.56
C GLY A 13 20.31 -24.94 5.32
N ALA A 14 19.66 -25.29 6.44
CA ALA A 14 18.90 -24.35 7.26
C ALA A 14 19.81 -23.26 7.90
N ARG A 15 20.96 -23.65 8.44
CA ARG A 15 21.95 -22.71 8.99
C ARG A 15 22.60 -21.86 7.91
N TRP A 16 22.86 -22.44 6.75
CA TRP A 16 23.33 -21.68 5.60
C TRP A 16 22.32 -20.61 5.18
N LEU A 17 21.03 -20.98 5.11
CA LEU A 17 19.96 -20.06 4.75
C LEU A 17 19.83 -18.89 5.75
N THR A 18 19.87 -19.16 7.07
CA THR A 18 19.81 -18.07 8.07
C THR A 18 20.99 -17.11 7.93
N GLN A 19 22.20 -17.61 7.68
CA GLN A 19 23.38 -16.77 7.43
C GLN A 19 23.27 -15.98 6.12
N ALA A 20 22.69 -16.57 5.08
CA ALA A 20 22.44 -15.89 3.81
C ALA A 20 21.42 -14.76 3.96
N LEU A 21 20.32 -14.97 4.69
CA LEU A 21 19.34 -13.92 5.00
C LEU A 21 19.98 -12.75 5.79
N GLU A 22 20.84 -13.07 6.77
CA GLU A 22 21.59 -12.04 7.50
C GLU A 22 22.52 -11.24 6.58
N ALA A 23 23.19 -11.91 5.63
CA ALA A 23 24.07 -11.28 4.65
C ALA A 23 23.28 -10.35 3.70
N GLU A 24 22.08 -10.74 3.27
CA GLU A 24 21.15 -9.89 2.49
C GLU A 24 20.59 -8.69 3.29
N GLY A 25 20.97 -8.55 4.55
CA GLY A 25 20.58 -7.44 5.39
C GLY A 25 19.25 -7.64 6.11
N VAL A 26 18.65 -8.83 6.02
CA VAL A 26 17.44 -9.15 6.79
C VAL A 26 17.76 -9.06 8.29
N ARG A 27 16.89 -8.37 9.03
CA ARG A 27 16.99 -8.26 10.49
C ARG A 27 15.73 -8.76 11.18
N THR A 28 14.60 -8.64 10.51
CA THR A 28 13.28 -9.04 11.03
C THR A 28 12.57 -9.86 9.96
N LEU A 29 11.95 -10.95 10.38
CA LEU A 29 11.09 -11.78 9.54
C LEU A 29 9.85 -12.20 10.33
N PHE A 30 8.78 -12.48 9.61
CA PHE A 30 7.47 -12.80 10.16
C PHE A 30 7.10 -14.24 9.80
N GLY A 31 6.52 -15.00 10.73
CA GLY A 31 6.18 -16.36 10.36
C GLY A 31 5.48 -17.16 11.43
N TYR A 32 5.16 -18.41 11.06
CA TYR A 32 4.56 -19.38 11.95
C TYR A 32 5.24 -20.75 11.77
N PRO A 33 5.70 -21.41 12.86
CA PRO A 33 6.40 -22.69 12.79
C PRO A 33 5.48 -23.84 12.42
N GLY A 34 6.08 -24.91 11.85
CA GLY A 34 5.40 -26.16 11.56
C GLY A 34 6.37 -27.27 11.19
N GLY A 35 5.87 -28.47 10.94
CA GLY A 35 6.67 -29.70 10.85
C GLY A 35 7.76 -29.70 9.79
N THR A 36 7.48 -29.15 8.61
CA THR A 36 8.41 -29.19 7.47
C THR A 36 9.43 -28.06 7.47
N ILE A 37 9.19 -26.97 8.20
CA ILE A 37 10.11 -25.82 8.32
C ILE A 37 10.89 -25.83 9.66
N MET A 38 10.74 -26.88 10.45
CA MET A 38 11.36 -26.99 11.79
C MET A 38 12.89 -26.83 11.78
N PRO A 39 13.65 -27.38 10.79
CA PRO A 39 15.10 -27.18 10.78
C PRO A 39 15.51 -25.71 10.63
N PHE A 40 14.73 -24.91 9.89
CA PHE A 40 14.95 -23.46 9.81
C PHE A 40 14.72 -22.78 11.17
N TYR A 41 13.66 -23.17 11.89
CA TYR A 41 13.39 -22.63 13.23
C TYR A 41 14.45 -23.03 14.26
N ASP A 42 15.02 -24.24 14.14
CA ASP A 42 16.17 -24.64 14.95
C ASP A 42 17.38 -23.74 14.67
N ALA A 43 17.69 -23.48 13.39
CA ALA A 43 18.79 -22.61 12.99
C ALA A 43 18.60 -21.14 13.45
N LEU A 44 17.37 -20.66 13.59
CA LEU A 44 17.08 -19.31 14.08
C LEU A 44 17.56 -19.09 15.51
N VAL A 45 17.63 -20.12 16.35
CA VAL A 45 18.05 -20.03 17.76
C VAL A 45 19.48 -19.46 17.86
N ASP A 46 20.36 -19.82 16.91
CA ASP A 46 21.77 -19.41 16.87
C ASP A 46 22.02 -18.21 15.93
N SER A 47 20.96 -17.60 15.36
CA SER A 47 21.07 -16.49 14.41
C SER A 47 20.80 -15.13 15.07
N SER A 48 21.20 -14.05 14.41
CA SER A 48 20.85 -12.67 14.81
C SER A 48 19.48 -12.21 14.27
N LEU A 49 18.79 -13.03 13.51
CA LEU A 49 17.50 -12.73 12.91
C LEU A 49 16.41 -12.63 13.98
N LYS A 50 15.67 -11.54 13.98
CA LYS A 50 14.51 -11.37 14.86
C LYS A 50 13.27 -11.96 14.19
N HIS A 51 12.86 -13.14 14.64
CA HIS A 51 11.61 -13.76 14.19
C HIS A 51 10.41 -13.22 14.97
N ILE A 52 9.37 -12.81 14.26
CA ILE A 52 8.10 -12.35 14.83
C ILE A 52 7.06 -13.44 14.64
N LEU A 53 6.66 -14.06 15.74
CA LEU A 53 5.61 -15.07 15.74
C LEU A 53 4.25 -14.40 15.58
N VAL A 54 3.65 -14.53 14.41
CA VAL A 54 2.28 -14.12 14.11
C VAL A 54 1.25 -15.10 14.66
N ARG A 55 -0.03 -14.85 14.44
CA ARG A 55 -1.12 -15.76 14.84
C ARG A 55 -1.79 -16.45 13.66
N HIS A 56 -1.46 -16.00 12.45
CA HIS A 56 -1.90 -16.59 11.18
C HIS A 56 -0.89 -16.24 10.10
N GLU A 57 -0.60 -17.13 9.16
CA GLU A 57 0.41 -16.91 8.12
C GLU A 57 0.02 -15.78 7.16
N GLN A 58 -1.26 -15.53 6.91
CA GLN A 58 -1.72 -14.34 6.20
C GLN A 58 -1.21 -13.06 6.89
N GLY A 59 -1.28 -13.02 8.23
CA GLY A 59 -0.70 -11.93 9.03
C GLY A 59 0.81 -11.80 8.83
N ALA A 60 1.55 -12.91 8.66
CA ALA A 60 2.99 -12.87 8.36
C ALA A 60 3.28 -12.19 7.02
N ALA A 61 2.58 -12.60 5.95
CA ALA A 61 2.77 -12.02 4.63
C ALA A 61 2.38 -10.54 4.60
N LEU A 62 1.26 -10.16 5.22
CA LEU A 62 0.82 -8.76 5.29
C LEU A 62 1.73 -7.90 6.18
N ALA A 63 2.30 -8.46 7.26
CA ALA A 63 3.29 -7.75 8.07
C ALA A 63 4.61 -7.55 7.31
N ALA A 64 5.10 -8.57 6.60
CA ALA A 64 6.26 -8.45 5.71
C ALA A 64 6.03 -7.39 4.61
N ASN A 65 4.81 -7.32 4.06
CA ASN A 65 4.39 -6.30 3.11
C ASN A 65 4.45 -4.88 3.74
N GLY A 66 3.86 -4.69 4.91
CA GLY A 66 3.91 -3.41 5.65
C GLY A 66 5.35 -3.00 6.00
N PHE A 67 6.18 -3.95 6.43
CA PHE A 67 7.60 -3.73 6.70
C PHE A 67 8.35 -3.25 5.44
N ALA A 68 8.17 -3.93 4.31
CA ALA A 68 8.83 -3.57 3.07
C ALA A 68 8.46 -2.17 2.58
N ARG A 69 7.18 -1.80 2.66
CA ARG A 69 6.69 -0.47 2.25
C ARG A 69 7.24 0.65 3.13
N ALA A 70 7.29 0.44 4.45
CA ALA A 70 7.74 1.46 5.40
C ALA A 70 9.27 1.63 5.38
N SER A 71 10.04 0.53 5.23
CA SER A 71 11.50 0.54 5.29
C SER A 71 12.19 0.71 3.94
N ASN A 72 11.51 0.46 2.81
CA ASN A 72 12.12 0.30 1.48
C ASN A 72 13.09 -0.90 1.39
N GLN A 73 12.92 -1.90 2.23
CA GLN A 73 13.70 -3.14 2.23
C GLN A 73 12.84 -4.31 1.74
N VAL A 74 13.47 -5.45 1.51
CA VAL A 74 12.72 -6.68 1.19
C VAL A 74 12.04 -7.20 2.44
N GLY A 75 10.72 -7.40 2.37
CA GLY A 75 9.97 -8.07 3.44
C GLY A 75 10.17 -9.59 3.38
N VAL A 76 10.33 -10.24 4.53
CA VAL A 76 10.54 -11.70 4.56
C VAL A 76 9.48 -12.35 5.45
N CYS A 77 8.80 -13.37 4.90
CA CYS A 77 7.88 -14.20 5.69
C CYS A 77 8.19 -15.69 5.51
N VAL A 78 7.88 -16.48 6.55
CA VAL A 78 8.18 -17.91 6.62
C VAL A 78 6.95 -18.69 7.09
N ALA A 79 6.62 -19.79 6.40
CA ALA A 79 5.53 -20.68 6.76
C ALA A 79 5.92 -22.14 6.56
N THR A 80 5.17 -23.04 7.17
CA THR A 80 5.27 -24.48 6.89
C THR A 80 4.57 -24.85 5.59
N SER A 81 4.63 -26.13 5.19
CA SER A 81 3.94 -26.68 4.01
C SER A 81 2.41 -26.71 4.19
N GLY A 82 1.73 -27.10 3.14
CA GLY A 82 0.28 -27.33 3.14
C GLY A 82 -0.50 -26.09 3.56
N PRO A 83 -1.26 -26.16 4.67
CA PRO A 83 -2.09 -25.05 5.12
C PRO A 83 -1.29 -23.79 5.47
N GLY A 84 -0.05 -23.92 5.96
CA GLY A 84 0.80 -22.76 6.24
C GLY A 84 1.17 -22.01 4.96
N ALA A 85 1.58 -22.72 3.91
CA ALA A 85 1.91 -22.12 2.62
C ALA A 85 0.67 -21.52 1.93
N SER A 86 -0.46 -22.22 1.92
CA SER A 86 -1.70 -21.70 1.31
C SER A 86 -2.25 -20.47 1.99
N ASN A 87 -2.04 -20.32 3.30
CA ASN A 87 -2.45 -19.13 4.06
C ASN A 87 -1.66 -17.85 3.69
N LEU A 88 -0.50 -17.97 3.02
CA LEU A 88 0.27 -16.81 2.53
C LEU A 88 -0.32 -16.16 1.27
N VAL A 89 -1.16 -16.88 0.52
CA VAL A 89 -1.58 -16.53 -0.85
C VAL A 89 -2.13 -15.12 -0.97
N THR A 90 -3.07 -14.72 -0.10
CA THR A 90 -3.65 -13.38 -0.13
C THR A 90 -2.60 -12.29 0.06
N GLY A 91 -1.68 -12.45 1.02
CA GLY A 91 -0.64 -11.46 1.27
C GLY A 91 0.40 -11.39 0.15
N ILE A 92 0.71 -12.51 -0.49
CA ILE A 92 1.58 -12.58 -1.68
C ILE A 92 0.92 -11.88 -2.87
N ALA A 93 -0.37 -12.15 -3.13
CA ALA A 93 -1.13 -11.51 -4.21
C ALA A 93 -1.23 -9.98 -4.00
N ASP A 94 -1.44 -9.53 -2.76
CA ASP A 94 -1.44 -8.10 -2.40
C ASP A 94 -0.07 -7.46 -2.73
N ALA A 95 1.02 -8.11 -2.33
CA ALA A 95 2.37 -7.63 -2.62
C ALA A 95 2.66 -7.57 -4.14
N MET A 96 2.20 -8.55 -4.91
CA MET A 96 2.40 -8.59 -6.36
C MET A 96 1.68 -7.43 -7.05
N LEU A 97 0.41 -7.22 -6.74
CA LEU A 97 -0.38 -6.17 -7.38
C LEU A 97 0.07 -4.76 -7.00
N ASP A 98 0.59 -4.59 -5.79
CA ASP A 98 1.10 -3.30 -5.30
C ASP A 98 2.63 -3.12 -5.47
N SER A 99 3.30 -4.05 -6.16
CA SER A 99 4.73 -3.96 -6.48
C SER A 99 5.61 -3.87 -5.22
N VAL A 100 5.38 -4.75 -4.24
CA VAL A 100 6.11 -4.78 -2.97
C VAL A 100 7.15 -5.89 -2.99
N PRO A 101 8.44 -5.60 -2.77
CA PRO A 101 9.48 -6.63 -2.78
C PRO A 101 9.38 -7.51 -1.54
N MET A 102 9.13 -8.79 -1.74
CA MET A 102 9.03 -9.79 -0.67
C MET A 102 9.73 -11.09 -1.06
N VAL A 103 10.35 -11.75 -0.07
CA VAL A 103 10.82 -13.13 -0.16
C VAL A 103 10.00 -13.98 0.79
N CYS A 104 9.20 -14.88 0.23
CA CYS A 104 8.38 -15.82 0.97
C CYS A 104 9.09 -17.18 1.00
N ILE A 105 9.26 -17.76 2.18
CA ILE A 105 9.92 -19.06 2.37
C ILE A 105 8.88 -20.03 2.92
N THR A 106 8.65 -21.14 2.22
CA THR A 106 7.78 -22.22 2.67
C THR A 106 8.58 -23.49 2.91
N GLY A 107 8.25 -24.20 3.98
CA GLY A 107 8.70 -25.58 4.11
C GLY A 107 7.94 -26.50 3.17
N GLN A 108 8.58 -27.60 2.76
CA GLN A 108 7.95 -28.63 1.93
C GLN A 108 8.27 -30.01 2.52
N VAL A 109 7.46 -31.01 2.18
CA VAL A 109 7.78 -32.42 2.50
C VAL A 109 9.14 -32.82 1.93
N ALA A 110 9.77 -33.84 2.48
CA ALA A 110 11.08 -34.29 1.97
C ALA A 110 10.98 -34.68 0.49
N THR A 111 12.03 -34.44 -0.27
CA THR A 111 12.09 -34.64 -1.73
C THR A 111 11.54 -35.99 -2.22
N PRO A 112 11.79 -37.14 -1.55
CA PRO A 112 11.22 -38.44 -1.96
C PRO A 112 9.69 -38.54 -1.82
N LEU A 113 9.07 -37.62 -1.06
CA LEU A 113 7.62 -37.60 -0.82
C LEU A 113 6.88 -36.66 -1.76
N LEU A 114 7.58 -35.90 -2.59
CA LEU A 114 6.95 -35.00 -3.56
C LEU A 114 6.15 -35.75 -4.61
N GLY A 115 4.89 -35.36 -4.81
CA GLY A 115 3.96 -36.00 -5.76
C GLY A 115 3.35 -37.28 -5.25
N THR A 116 3.37 -37.53 -3.95
CA THR A 116 2.82 -38.76 -3.32
C THR A 116 1.57 -38.52 -2.49
N ASP A 117 1.03 -37.29 -2.47
CA ASP A 117 -0.06 -36.87 -1.58
C ASP A 117 0.30 -37.05 -0.09
N ALA A 118 1.56 -36.87 0.26
CA ALA A 118 2.04 -36.95 1.63
C ALA A 118 1.34 -35.93 2.55
N PHE A 119 1.28 -36.21 3.84
CA PHE A 119 0.65 -35.31 4.82
C PHE A 119 1.23 -33.87 4.72
N GLN A 120 0.35 -32.90 4.51
CA GLN A 120 0.67 -31.48 4.31
C GLN A 120 1.53 -31.21 3.06
N GLU A 121 1.61 -32.10 2.09
CA GLU A 121 2.12 -31.76 0.77
C GLU A 121 1.16 -30.80 0.05
N LEU A 122 1.70 -29.84 -0.66
CA LEU A 122 0.96 -28.93 -1.53
C LEU A 122 1.88 -28.49 -2.68
N ASP A 123 1.37 -28.44 -3.89
CA ASP A 123 2.06 -27.80 -5.02
C ASP A 123 2.02 -26.27 -4.85
N VAL A 124 2.93 -25.76 -4.02
CA VAL A 124 3.04 -24.33 -3.74
C VAL A 124 3.55 -23.57 -4.95
N PHE A 125 4.40 -24.19 -5.78
CA PHE A 125 4.90 -23.62 -7.02
C PHE A 125 3.75 -23.31 -7.98
N GLY A 126 2.90 -24.29 -8.28
CA GLY A 126 1.73 -24.11 -9.13
C GLY A 126 0.71 -23.11 -8.56
N LEU A 127 0.48 -23.18 -7.24
CA LEU A 127 -0.45 -22.28 -6.54
C LEU A 127 -0.03 -20.81 -6.63
N THR A 128 1.27 -20.52 -6.55
CA THR A 128 1.76 -19.15 -6.48
C THR A 128 2.24 -18.57 -7.80
N MET A 129 2.38 -19.37 -8.84
CA MET A 129 2.86 -18.95 -10.17
C MET A 129 2.23 -17.63 -10.69
N PRO A 130 0.90 -17.41 -10.62
CA PRO A 130 0.27 -16.19 -11.13
C PRO A 130 0.43 -14.96 -10.23
N ILE A 131 0.92 -15.13 -9.01
CA ILE A 131 0.96 -14.06 -7.98
C ILE A 131 2.36 -13.76 -7.45
N VAL A 132 3.41 -14.31 -8.09
CA VAL A 132 4.82 -14.03 -7.77
C VAL A 132 5.60 -13.67 -9.03
N LYS A 133 6.72 -12.98 -8.87
CA LYS A 133 7.66 -12.76 -9.99
C LYS A 133 8.40 -14.04 -10.37
N HIS A 134 8.72 -14.86 -9.38
CA HIS A 134 9.33 -16.18 -9.56
C HIS A 134 9.09 -17.07 -8.34
N SER A 135 9.11 -18.38 -8.56
CA SER A 135 8.98 -19.40 -7.51
C SER A 135 10.01 -20.49 -7.75
N TRP A 136 10.59 -21.03 -6.69
CA TRP A 136 11.52 -22.16 -6.74
C TRP A 136 11.07 -23.28 -5.82
N LEU A 137 11.08 -24.52 -6.32
CA LEU A 137 11.12 -25.73 -5.50
C LEU A 137 12.60 -26.18 -5.45
N VAL A 138 13.25 -26.01 -4.30
CA VAL A 138 14.69 -26.28 -4.13
C VAL A 138 14.92 -27.78 -3.90
N ARG A 139 15.51 -28.47 -4.86
CA ARG A 139 15.68 -29.94 -4.82
C ARG A 139 17.06 -30.39 -4.33
N SER A 140 18.03 -29.50 -4.24
CA SER A 140 19.38 -29.76 -3.73
C SER A 140 19.84 -28.62 -2.85
N VAL A 141 20.62 -28.93 -1.82
CA VAL A 141 21.28 -27.93 -0.99
C VAL A 141 22.25 -27.07 -1.80
N ASP A 142 22.84 -27.62 -2.87
CA ASP A 142 23.75 -26.92 -3.78
C ASP A 142 23.08 -25.80 -4.58
N ASP A 143 21.75 -25.83 -4.71
CA ASP A 143 20.97 -24.76 -5.36
C ASP A 143 20.80 -23.53 -4.49
N LEU A 144 20.92 -23.65 -3.16
CA LEU A 144 20.62 -22.55 -2.21
C LEU A 144 21.36 -21.25 -2.53
N PRO A 145 22.69 -21.25 -2.82
CA PRO A 145 23.42 -20.01 -3.10
C PRO A 145 22.83 -19.23 -4.28
N ARG A 146 22.51 -19.92 -5.36
CA ARG A 146 21.93 -19.33 -6.56
C ARG A 146 20.49 -18.85 -6.27
N VAL A 147 19.66 -19.71 -5.67
CA VAL A 147 18.23 -19.42 -5.43
C VAL A 147 18.08 -18.21 -4.50
N VAL A 148 18.85 -18.12 -3.41
CA VAL A 148 18.73 -16.98 -2.48
C VAL A 148 19.21 -15.69 -3.16
N ALA A 149 20.33 -15.72 -3.87
CA ALA A 149 20.81 -14.54 -4.61
C ALA A 149 19.78 -14.07 -5.65
N ASP A 150 19.23 -14.99 -6.45
CA ASP A 150 18.18 -14.70 -7.44
C ASP A 150 16.90 -14.17 -6.77
N ALA A 151 16.48 -14.74 -5.64
CA ALA A 151 15.28 -14.33 -4.93
C ALA A 151 15.35 -12.87 -4.49
N PHE A 152 16.44 -12.45 -3.85
CA PHE A 152 16.59 -11.07 -3.42
C PHE A 152 16.83 -10.10 -4.58
N ARG A 153 17.51 -10.54 -5.64
CA ARG A 153 17.66 -9.76 -6.87
C ARG A 153 16.33 -9.57 -7.57
N ILE A 154 15.61 -10.65 -7.90
CA ILE A 154 14.35 -10.61 -8.67
C ILE A 154 13.25 -9.86 -7.91
N ALA A 155 13.17 -10.02 -6.58
CA ALA A 155 12.18 -9.28 -5.77
C ALA A 155 12.32 -7.75 -5.94
N ARG A 156 13.54 -7.24 -6.14
CA ARG A 156 13.84 -5.80 -6.24
C ARG A 156 13.99 -5.29 -7.67
N GLU A 157 14.41 -6.14 -8.61
CA GLU A 157 14.76 -5.77 -9.97
C GLU A 157 13.56 -5.31 -10.78
N GLY A 158 13.71 -4.26 -11.59
CA GLY A 158 12.67 -3.69 -12.44
C GLY A 158 11.47 -3.21 -11.61
N ARG A 159 10.27 -3.70 -11.93
CA ARG A 159 9.10 -3.55 -11.07
C ARG A 159 9.23 -4.51 -9.89
N PRO A 160 9.32 -4.03 -8.63
CA PRO A 160 9.43 -4.91 -7.48
C PRO A 160 8.23 -5.82 -7.31
N GLY A 161 8.42 -6.94 -6.61
CA GLY A 161 7.32 -7.86 -6.32
C GLY A 161 7.78 -9.07 -5.49
N PRO A 162 6.84 -9.92 -5.06
CA PRO A 162 7.12 -11.09 -4.26
C PRO A 162 7.76 -12.21 -5.10
N VAL A 163 8.58 -13.00 -4.43
CA VAL A 163 9.11 -14.29 -4.89
C VAL A 163 8.92 -15.34 -3.81
N LEU A 164 8.95 -16.63 -4.19
CA LEU A 164 8.74 -17.71 -3.25
C LEU A 164 9.83 -18.78 -3.38
N ILE A 165 10.37 -19.21 -2.23
CA ILE A 165 11.31 -20.33 -2.08
C ILE A 165 10.61 -21.44 -1.32
N ASP A 166 10.27 -22.54 -2.02
CA ASP A 166 9.69 -23.74 -1.41
C ASP A 166 10.81 -24.74 -1.11
N LEU A 167 11.01 -25.02 0.18
CA LEU A 167 12.23 -25.66 0.70
C LEU A 167 11.93 -27.01 1.36
N PRO A 168 12.20 -28.14 0.70
CA PRO A 168 12.04 -29.47 1.28
C PRO A 168 12.85 -29.69 2.54
N LYS A 169 12.28 -30.49 3.47
CA LYS A 169 12.86 -30.72 4.79
C LYS A 169 14.23 -31.39 4.76
N ASP A 170 14.44 -32.32 3.85
CA ASP A 170 15.73 -33.00 3.64
C ASP A 170 16.81 -32.05 3.11
N VAL A 171 16.46 -31.10 2.23
CA VAL A 171 17.37 -30.03 1.77
C VAL A 171 17.80 -29.13 2.93
N GLN A 172 16.88 -28.78 3.84
CA GLN A 172 17.21 -28.00 5.04
C GLN A 172 18.20 -28.73 5.95
N LEU A 173 18.12 -30.06 6.01
CA LEU A 173 18.97 -30.90 6.86
C LEU A 173 20.27 -31.34 6.19
N ALA A 174 20.38 -31.26 4.87
CA ALA A 174 21.55 -31.70 4.11
C ALA A 174 22.82 -30.94 4.52
N ASP A 175 23.98 -31.61 4.47
CA ASP A 175 25.28 -30.98 4.75
C ASP A 175 25.55 -29.83 3.79
N ALA A 176 25.78 -28.66 4.34
CA ALA A 176 26.05 -27.41 3.64
C ALA A 176 27.47 -26.86 3.89
N SER A 177 28.34 -27.65 4.54
CA SER A 177 29.69 -27.21 4.92
C SER A 177 30.60 -26.86 3.74
N HIS A 178 30.27 -27.40 2.57
CA HIS A 178 30.96 -27.15 1.29
C HIS A 178 30.45 -25.92 0.54
N LEU A 179 29.32 -25.37 0.93
CA LEU A 179 28.72 -24.22 0.24
C LEU A 179 29.52 -22.93 0.48
N PRO A 180 29.61 -22.06 -0.53
CA PRO A 180 30.28 -20.76 -0.37
C PRO A 180 29.50 -19.87 0.63
N VAL A 181 30.20 -18.96 1.27
CA VAL A 181 29.57 -17.87 2.03
C VAL A 181 28.73 -17.03 1.06
N HIS A 182 27.49 -16.74 1.46
CA HIS A 182 26.62 -15.93 0.64
C HIS A 182 27.13 -14.49 0.51
N VAL A 183 27.11 -13.98 -0.71
CA VAL A 183 27.42 -12.58 -1.02
C VAL A 183 26.12 -11.86 -1.33
N PRO A 184 25.86 -10.69 -0.72
CA PRO A 184 24.62 -9.94 -0.96
C PRO A 184 24.38 -9.67 -2.44
N SER A 185 23.15 -9.86 -2.88
CA SER A 185 22.75 -9.63 -4.26
C SER A 185 22.75 -8.14 -4.59
N SER A 186 23.37 -7.77 -5.70
CA SER A 186 23.27 -6.42 -6.27
C SER A 186 22.08 -6.33 -7.22
N VAL A 187 21.46 -5.16 -7.25
CA VAL A 187 20.38 -4.85 -8.22
C VAL A 187 20.81 -3.62 -9.00
N GLU A 188 20.80 -3.74 -10.30
CA GLU A 188 21.00 -2.58 -11.16
C GLU A 188 19.73 -1.73 -11.19
N PRO A 189 19.85 -0.39 -11.04
CA PRO A 189 18.70 0.50 -11.20
C PRO A 189 18.18 0.41 -12.64
N PRO A 190 16.89 0.72 -12.86
CA PRO A 190 16.35 0.82 -14.22
C PRO A 190 17.22 1.73 -15.08
N PRO A 191 17.44 1.41 -16.36
CA PRO A 191 18.29 2.19 -17.24
C PRO A 191 17.79 3.63 -17.38
N ALA A 192 18.69 4.55 -17.68
CA ALA A 192 18.29 5.90 -18.06
C ALA A 192 17.42 5.85 -19.33
N PRO A 193 16.34 6.64 -19.41
CA PRO A 193 15.54 6.71 -20.61
C PRO A 193 16.36 7.21 -21.82
N ALA A 194 15.96 6.80 -23.04
CA ALA A 194 16.61 7.25 -24.26
C ALA A 194 16.48 8.79 -24.41
N GLU A 195 17.54 9.47 -24.80
CA GLU A 195 17.56 10.93 -24.97
C GLU A 195 16.50 11.41 -25.97
N ALA A 196 16.28 10.66 -27.06
CA ALA A 196 15.24 10.99 -28.04
C ALA A 196 13.84 10.98 -27.43
N ALA A 197 13.50 9.98 -26.61
CA ALA A 197 12.20 9.91 -25.94
C ALA A 197 12.03 11.05 -24.92
N ILE A 198 13.09 11.41 -24.20
CA ILE A 198 13.08 12.59 -23.31
C ILE A 198 12.88 13.88 -24.12
N ALA A 199 13.55 14.05 -25.26
CA ALA A 199 13.37 15.22 -26.11
C ALA A 199 11.94 15.35 -26.64
N GLU A 200 11.31 14.23 -27.05
CA GLU A 200 9.91 14.19 -27.45
C GLU A 200 8.95 14.56 -26.29
N ALA A 201 9.21 14.04 -25.10
CA ALA A 201 8.45 14.36 -23.88
C ALA A 201 8.54 15.86 -23.54
N ILE A 202 9.74 16.44 -23.62
CA ILE A 202 9.98 17.87 -23.42
C ILE A 202 9.22 18.70 -24.45
N ALA A 203 9.29 18.33 -25.73
CA ALA A 203 8.59 19.04 -26.83
C ALA A 203 7.06 18.98 -26.64
N ALA A 204 6.51 17.80 -26.30
CA ALA A 204 5.09 17.63 -26.03
C ALA A 204 4.63 18.51 -24.86
N LEU A 205 5.37 18.50 -23.74
CA LEU A 205 5.04 19.29 -22.55
C LEU A 205 5.19 20.81 -22.81
N ALA A 206 6.16 21.22 -23.61
CA ALA A 206 6.37 22.63 -23.95
C ALA A 206 5.23 23.19 -24.83
N ALA A 207 4.62 22.36 -25.66
CA ALA A 207 3.52 22.75 -26.55
C ALA A 207 2.14 22.71 -25.85
N ALA A 208 2.01 22.02 -24.73
CA ALA A 208 0.74 21.86 -24.03
C ALA A 208 0.27 23.14 -23.35
N GLU A 209 -1.01 23.47 -23.49
CA GLU A 209 -1.67 24.63 -22.85
C GLU A 209 -2.25 24.23 -21.47
N LYS A 210 -2.65 22.96 -21.32
CA LYS A 210 -3.34 22.42 -20.13
C LYS A 210 -2.68 21.14 -19.60
N PRO A 211 -1.35 21.14 -19.35
CA PRO A 211 -0.68 19.95 -18.87
C PRO A 211 -1.08 19.61 -17.44
N VAL A 212 -1.13 18.31 -17.13
CA VAL A 212 -1.30 17.78 -15.78
C VAL A 212 -0.24 16.71 -15.53
N VAL A 213 0.45 16.79 -14.38
CA VAL A 213 1.28 15.69 -13.87
C VAL A 213 0.39 14.68 -13.18
N TYR A 214 0.50 13.42 -13.61
CA TYR A 214 -0.20 12.29 -13.01
C TYR A 214 0.82 11.37 -12.32
N ALA A 215 1.00 11.56 -11.01
CA ALA A 215 2.02 10.89 -10.21
C ALA A 215 1.48 9.60 -9.55
N GLY A 216 2.14 8.48 -9.79
CA GLY A 216 1.80 7.19 -9.23
C GLY A 216 2.77 6.68 -8.16
N GLY A 217 2.55 5.44 -7.70
CA GLY A 217 3.40 4.77 -6.72
C GLY A 217 4.84 4.57 -7.17
N GLY A 218 5.10 4.52 -8.47
CA GLY A 218 6.43 4.40 -9.06
C GLY A 218 7.38 5.55 -8.70
N ILE A 219 6.85 6.72 -8.32
CA ILE A 219 7.67 7.83 -7.81
C ILE A 219 8.40 7.44 -6.52
N ALA A 220 7.71 6.79 -5.58
CA ALA A 220 8.34 6.35 -4.33
C ALA A 220 9.22 5.11 -4.52
N LEU A 221 8.82 4.19 -5.40
CA LEU A 221 9.59 2.99 -5.72
C LEU A 221 10.90 3.34 -6.44
N GLY A 222 10.88 4.37 -7.30
CA GLY A 222 12.06 4.89 -8.00
C GLY A 222 12.87 5.92 -7.22
N ASP A 223 12.55 6.15 -5.93
CA ASP A 223 13.19 7.14 -5.04
C ASP A 223 13.23 8.57 -5.64
N ALA A 224 12.18 8.93 -6.41
CA ALA A 224 12.10 10.17 -7.20
C ALA A 224 11.17 11.23 -6.57
N VAL A 225 10.82 11.11 -5.28
CA VAL A 225 9.89 12.02 -4.61
C VAL A 225 10.42 13.44 -4.60
N GLN A 226 11.72 13.63 -4.28
CA GLN A 226 12.32 14.96 -4.28
C GLN A 226 12.47 15.53 -5.69
N ASP A 227 12.85 14.70 -6.66
CA ASP A 227 12.93 15.11 -8.07
C ASP A 227 11.57 15.63 -8.59
N LEU A 228 10.47 14.93 -8.22
CA LEU A 228 9.11 15.37 -8.57
C LEU A 228 8.76 16.73 -7.94
N ARG A 229 9.05 16.90 -6.65
CA ARG A 229 8.79 18.16 -5.93
C ARG A 229 9.52 19.33 -6.55
N ASP A 230 10.80 19.14 -6.82
CA ASP A 230 11.65 20.14 -7.45
C ASP A 230 11.17 20.49 -8.87
N PHE A 231 10.69 19.50 -9.63
CA PHE A 231 10.12 19.72 -10.95
C PHE A 231 8.80 20.49 -10.89
N VAL A 232 7.89 20.11 -9.98
CA VAL A 232 6.59 20.79 -9.82
C VAL A 232 6.78 22.21 -9.29
N GLU A 233 7.70 22.43 -8.36
CA GLU A 233 8.03 23.78 -7.87
C GLU A 233 8.55 24.67 -8.99
N ALA A 234 9.44 24.16 -9.85
CA ALA A 234 10.01 24.91 -10.96
C ALA A 234 8.99 25.17 -12.10
N SER A 235 8.21 24.16 -12.47
CA SER A 235 7.30 24.22 -13.63
C SER A 235 5.92 24.80 -13.29
N ALA A 236 5.51 24.73 -12.03
CA ALA A 236 4.18 25.06 -11.52
C ALA A 236 3.03 24.29 -12.23
N ILE A 237 3.30 23.08 -12.74
CA ILE A 237 2.29 22.27 -13.42
C ILE A 237 1.35 21.64 -12.38
N PRO A 238 0.01 21.75 -12.54
CA PRO A 238 -0.95 21.10 -11.67
C PRO A 238 -0.73 19.59 -11.62
N THR A 239 -0.74 19.03 -10.40
CA THR A 239 -0.37 17.64 -10.14
C THR A 239 -1.50 16.90 -9.44
N VAL A 240 -1.86 15.74 -9.99
CA VAL A 240 -2.77 14.76 -9.38
C VAL A 240 -2.01 13.51 -9.00
N MET A 241 -2.49 12.81 -8.00
CA MET A 241 -1.84 11.62 -7.46
C MET A 241 -2.78 10.42 -7.46
N THR A 242 -2.25 9.22 -7.69
CA THR A 242 -2.99 7.98 -7.41
C THR A 242 -3.07 7.76 -5.90
N LEU A 243 -3.92 6.82 -5.46
CA LEU A 243 -3.95 6.37 -4.07
C LEU A 243 -2.56 6.01 -3.53
N ARG A 244 -1.75 5.32 -4.34
CA ARG A 244 -0.37 4.92 -4.02
C ARG A 244 0.66 6.05 -4.18
N GLY A 245 0.29 7.12 -4.88
CA GLY A 245 1.12 8.31 -5.07
C GLY A 245 0.91 9.39 -4.01
N LEU A 246 -0.11 9.26 -3.15
CA LEU A 246 -0.39 10.23 -2.10
C LEU A 246 0.84 10.47 -1.21
N GLY A 247 1.20 11.74 -1.02
CA GLY A 247 2.41 12.15 -0.30
C GLY A 247 3.63 12.39 -1.20
N ALA A 248 3.60 12.03 -2.49
CA ALA A 248 4.66 12.41 -3.42
C ALA A 248 4.77 13.94 -3.53
N LEU A 249 3.61 14.61 -3.57
CA LEU A 249 3.51 16.05 -3.37
C LEU A 249 2.69 16.32 -2.10
N PRO A 250 3.14 17.21 -1.19
CA PRO A 250 2.38 17.53 0.03
C PRO A 250 0.98 18.06 -0.29
N ALA A 251 -0.02 17.68 0.51
CA ALA A 251 -1.41 18.06 0.27
C ALA A 251 -1.64 19.58 0.27
N ASN A 252 -0.83 20.35 1.02
CA ASN A 252 -0.88 21.81 1.09
C ASN A 252 -0.08 22.53 -0.02
N HIS A 253 0.64 21.78 -0.87
CA HIS A 253 1.39 22.37 -1.97
C HIS A 253 0.44 23.10 -2.94
N PRO A 254 0.77 24.32 -3.45
CA PRO A 254 -0.14 25.12 -4.27
C PRO A 254 -0.60 24.44 -5.57
N HIS A 255 0.22 23.54 -6.13
CA HIS A 255 -0.07 22.82 -7.35
C HIS A 255 -0.58 21.39 -7.12
N SER A 256 -0.78 20.96 -5.86
CA SER A 256 -1.41 19.68 -5.53
C SER A 256 -2.93 19.78 -5.67
N LEU A 257 -3.51 18.94 -6.50
CA LEU A 257 -4.95 18.83 -6.68
C LEU A 257 -5.54 17.63 -5.90
N GLY A 258 -4.68 16.83 -5.24
CA GLY A 258 -5.08 15.65 -4.45
C GLY A 258 -5.17 14.37 -5.29
N MET A 259 -5.92 13.40 -4.77
CA MET A 259 -6.13 12.11 -5.40
C MET A 259 -7.11 12.23 -6.57
N LEU A 260 -6.84 11.53 -7.69
CA LEU A 260 -7.80 11.36 -8.80
C LEU A 260 -8.55 10.03 -8.67
N GLY A 261 -9.59 9.88 -9.47
CA GLY A 261 -10.32 8.62 -9.66
C GLY A 261 -11.65 8.55 -8.91
N MET A 262 -12.14 7.33 -8.67
CA MET A 262 -13.49 7.04 -8.17
C MET A 262 -13.85 7.84 -6.90
N HIS A 263 -12.94 7.91 -5.94
CA HIS A 263 -13.08 8.71 -4.72
C HIS A 263 -12.08 9.87 -4.67
N GLY A 264 -11.59 10.29 -5.83
CA GLY A 264 -10.67 11.42 -5.97
C GLY A 264 -11.33 12.75 -5.65
N THR A 265 -10.53 13.80 -5.50
CA THR A 265 -11.06 15.15 -5.39
C THR A 265 -11.70 15.59 -6.70
N ARG A 266 -12.77 16.38 -6.62
CA ARG A 266 -13.39 16.93 -7.83
C ARG A 266 -12.41 17.81 -8.63
N ALA A 267 -11.54 18.54 -7.93
CA ALA A 267 -10.51 19.35 -8.57
C ALA A 267 -9.53 18.51 -9.42
N ALA A 268 -9.07 17.37 -8.89
CA ALA A 268 -8.18 16.46 -9.60
C ALA A 268 -8.86 15.84 -10.83
N ASN A 269 -10.09 15.33 -10.65
CA ASN A 269 -10.83 14.71 -11.74
C ASN A 269 -11.18 15.70 -12.86
N MET A 270 -11.60 16.92 -12.52
CA MET A 270 -11.88 17.95 -13.52
C MET A 270 -10.62 18.39 -14.26
N ALA A 271 -9.50 18.56 -13.56
CA ALA A 271 -8.24 18.92 -14.20
C ALA A 271 -7.77 17.85 -15.19
N VAL A 272 -7.89 16.58 -14.84
CA VAL A 272 -7.55 15.46 -15.74
C VAL A 272 -8.48 15.45 -16.96
N GLN A 273 -9.78 15.63 -16.78
CA GLN A 273 -10.76 15.60 -17.87
C GLN A 273 -10.63 16.79 -18.85
N GLU A 274 -10.16 17.94 -18.37
CA GLU A 274 -9.98 19.15 -19.17
C GLU A 274 -8.57 19.30 -19.76
N SER A 275 -7.63 18.42 -19.37
CA SER A 275 -6.23 18.49 -19.81
C SER A 275 -6.06 18.20 -21.29
N ASP A 276 -5.04 18.81 -21.92
CA ASP A 276 -4.57 18.49 -23.26
C ASP A 276 -3.30 17.63 -23.27
N LEU A 277 -2.67 17.46 -22.10
CA LEU A 277 -1.55 16.56 -21.92
C LEU A 277 -1.51 15.99 -20.51
N LEU A 278 -1.36 14.67 -20.40
CA LEU A 278 -1.04 13.95 -19.18
C LEU A 278 0.44 13.55 -19.19
N LEU A 279 1.21 14.07 -18.23
CA LEU A 279 2.55 13.58 -17.91
C LEU A 279 2.42 12.52 -16.82
N VAL A 280 2.40 11.27 -17.25
CA VAL A 280 2.19 10.10 -16.37
C VAL A 280 3.53 9.60 -15.86
N LEU A 281 3.72 9.61 -14.55
CA LEU A 281 4.99 9.31 -13.88
C LEU A 281 4.81 8.12 -12.93
N GLY A 282 5.30 6.94 -13.34
CA GLY A 282 5.23 5.73 -12.52
C GLY A 282 3.81 5.38 -12.07
N ALA A 283 2.84 5.46 -12.98
CA ALA A 283 1.43 5.22 -12.72
C ALA A 283 0.81 4.30 -13.77
N ARG A 284 -0.05 3.40 -13.31
CA ARG A 284 -0.91 2.57 -14.16
C ARG A 284 -2.23 3.31 -14.41
N PHE A 285 -2.91 2.99 -15.49
CA PHE A 285 -4.25 3.47 -15.78
C PHE A 285 -5.29 2.47 -15.25
N ASP A 286 -5.27 2.19 -13.91
CA ASP A 286 -6.23 1.27 -13.32
C ASP A 286 -7.66 1.85 -13.31
N ASP A 287 -8.67 0.97 -13.25
CA ASP A 287 -10.08 1.32 -13.36
C ASP A 287 -10.57 2.25 -12.23
N ARG A 288 -9.96 2.17 -11.02
CA ARG A 288 -10.31 3.03 -9.89
C ARG A 288 -9.81 4.46 -10.11
N ALA A 289 -8.75 4.63 -10.87
CA ALA A 289 -8.22 5.95 -11.24
C ALA A 289 -8.91 6.52 -12.49
N THR A 290 -9.22 5.68 -13.49
CA THR A 290 -9.70 6.14 -14.80
C THR A 290 -11.23 6.20 -14.92
N GLY A 291 -11.95 5.43 -14.10
CA GLY A 291 -13.37 5.20 -14.36
C GLY A 291 -13.57 4.57 -15.75
N LYS A 292 -14.48 5.09 -16.55
CA LYS A 292 -14.68 4.62 -17.94
C LYS A 292 -13.51 5.06 -18.82
N LEU A 293 -12.61 4.15 -19.10
CA LEU A 293 -11.33 4.42 -19.78
C LEU A 293 -11.50 5.17 -21.12
N ALA A 294 -12.53 4.85 -21.91
CA ALA A 294 -12.80 5.51 -23.18
C ALA A 294 -13.16 7.02 -23.05
N GLU A 295 -13.59 7.43 -21.86
CA GLU A 295 -13.98 8.81 -21.56
C GLU A 295 -12.97 9.50 -20.62
N PHE A 296 -11.88 8.83 -20.27
CA PHE A 296 -10.83 9.36 -19.39
C PHE A 296 -9.90 10.30 -20.16
N ALA A 297 -9.80 11.55 -19.72
CA ALA A 297 -8.95 12.59 -20.31
C ALA A 297 -9.05 12.61 -21.87
N PRO A 298 -10.24 12.82 -22.45
CA PRO A 298 -10.50 12.54 -23.87
C PRO A 298 -9.72 13.43 -24.82
N PHE A 299 -9.22 14.57 -24.35
CA PHE A 299 -8.47 15.54 -25.14
C PHE A 299 -6.96 15.47 -24.95
N ALA A 300 -6.51 14.67 -23.95
CA ALA A 300 -5.12 14.66 -23.55
C ALA A 300 -4.28 13.72 -24.40
N ARG A 301 -3.16 14.24 -24.91
CA ARG A 301 -2.00 13.43 -25.28
C ARG A 301 -1.37 12.83 -24.02
N VAL A 302 -0.76 11.66 -24.16
CA VAL A 302 -0.15 10.93 -23.04
C VAL A 302 1.35 10.82 -23.23
N VAL A 303 2.13 11.41 -22.33
CA VAL A 303 3.54 11.12 -22.13
C VAL A 303 3.63 10.16 -20.95
N HIS A 304 4.04 8.91 -21.18
CA HIS A 304 4.07 7.88 -20.14
C HIS A 304 5.51 7.47 -19.82
N ILE A 305 5.93 7.74 -18.60
CA ILE A 305 7.26 7.44 -18.06
C ILE A 305 7.12 6.36 -16.99
N ASP A 306 7.68 5.18 -17.24
CA ASP A 306 7.63 4.06 -16.30
C ASP A 306 8.89 3.19 -16.40
N ALA A 307 9.31 2.61 -15.27
CA ALA A 307 10.40 1.65 -15.22
C ALA A 307 10.01 0.29 -15.84
N ASP A 308 8.71 -0.02 -15.83
CA ASP A 308 8.13 -1.21 -16.45
C ASP A 308 7.58 -0.87 -17.85
N ALA A 309 8.34 -1.23 -18.87
CA ALA A 309 7.94 -1.00 -20.26
C ALA A 309 6.61 -1.69 -20.63
N TYR A 310 6.22 -2.75 -19.94
CA TYR A 310 4.95 -3.46 -20.19
C TYR A 310 3.71 -2.71 -19.66
N GLU A 311 3.89 -1.76 -18.74
CA GLU A 311 2.77 -0.90 -18.30
C GLU A 311 2.51 0.23 -19.30
N ILE A 312 3.53 0.65 -20.07
CA ILE A 312 3.37 1.71 -21.07
C ILE A 312 2.48 1.23 -22.22
N SER A 313 1.44 1.98 -22.52
CA SER A 313 0.45 1.68 -23.58
C SER A 313 -0.40 0.43 -23.33
N LYS A 314 -0.37 -0.16 -22.14
CA LYS A 314 -1.15 -1.38 -21.82
C LYS A 314 -2.66 -1.15 -21.86
N LEU A 315 -3.15 -0.09 -21.24
CA LEU A 315 -4.57 0.26 -21.16
C LEU A 315 -4.91 1.49 -21.97
N ARG A 316 -4.07 2.52 -21.92
CA ARG A 316 -4.18 3.74 -22.70
C ARG A 316 -2.91 3.94 -23.50
N SER A 317 -3.05 4.12 -24.81
CA SER A 317 -1.90 4.38 -25.71
C SER A 317 -1.15 5.63 -25.26
N ALA A 318 0.17 5.53 -25.19
CA ALA A 318 1.05 6.67 -24.99
C ALA A 318 1.39 7.30 -26.35
N ASP A 319 1.25 8.61 -26.46
CA ASP A 319 1.75 9.38 -27.61
C ASP A 319 3.28 9.47 -27.57
N VAL A 320 3.85 9.53 -26.36
CA VAL A 320 5.29 9.46 -26.11
C VAL A 320 5.55 8.43 -25.02
N ALA A 321 6.22 7.33 -25.38
CA ALA A 321 6.63 6.27 -24.48
C ALA A 321 8.06 6.52 -23.99
N VAL A 322 8.25 6.56 -22.66
CA VAL A 322 9.57 6.83 -22.03
C VAL A 322 9.87 5.72 -21.03
N PRO A 323 10.28 4.51 -21.49
CA PRO A 323 10.68 3.45 -20.59
C PRO A 323 12.01 3.79 -19.89
N GLY A 324 12.11 3.53 -18.58
CA GLY A 324 13.34 3.71 -17.83
C GLY A 324 13.16 4.37 -16.46
N ASN A 325 14.28 4.80 -15.89
CA ASN A 325 14.31 5.38 -14.54
C ASN A 325 13.55 6.70 -14.48
N VAL A 326 12.48 6.73 -13.67
CA VAL A 326 11.57 7.88 -13.56
C VAL A 326 12.28 9.12 -12.99
N GLY A 327 13.20 8.96 -12.04
CA GLY A 327 13.98 10.07 -11.48
C GLY A 327 14.89 10.73 -12.53
N HIS A 328 15.54 9.94 -13.39
CA HIS A 328 16.33 10.48 -14.50
C HIS A 328 15.47 11.30 -15.46
N ALA A 329 14.31 10.78 -15.83
CA ALA A 329 13.39 11.51 -16.70
C ALA A 329 12.93 12.83 -16.06
N ILE A 330 12.53 12.82 -14.80
CA ILE A 330 12.07 14.02 -14.09
C ILE A 330 13.18 15.07 -14.00
N ARG A 331 14.43 14.69 -13.71
CA ARG A 331 15.57 15.64 -13.69
C ARG A 331 15.82 16.28 -15.05
N ALA A 332 15.72 15.50 -16.12
CA ALA A 332 15.82 16.03 -17.49
C ALA A 332 14.68 17.01 -17.82
N LEU A 333 13.45 16.66 -17.45
CA LEU A 333 12.29 17.56 -17.59
C LEU A 333 12.48 18.85 -16.78
N ARG A 334 12.93 18.77 -15.54
CA ARG A 334 13.22 19.93 -14.69
C ARG A 334 14.24 20.88 -15.34
N ALA A 335 15.31 20.33 -15.92
CA ALA A 335 16.33 21.13 -16.61
C ALA A 335 15.75 21.91 -17.81
N ALA A 336 14.76 21.34 -18.53
CA ALA A 336 14.07 21.99 -19.64
C ALA A 336 12.97 22.98 -19.20
N PHE A 337 12.48 22.83 -17.97
CA PHE A 337 11.42 23.68 -17.38
C PHE A 337 11.90 24.35 -16.09
N PRO A 338 12.87 25.27 -16.14
CA PRO A 338 13.41 25.95 -14.96
C PRO A 338 12.45 27.00 -14.39
N SER A 339 11.40 27.35 -15.12
CA SER A 339 10.37 28.33 -14.71
C SER A 339 9.03 28.01 -15.37
N PRO A 340 7.92 28.49 -14.79
CA PRO A 340 6.59 28.30 -15.36
C PRO A 340 6.47 28.92 -16.75
N LYS A 341 5.73 28.28 -17.66
CA LYS A 341 5.46 28.81 -19.01
C LYS A 341 4.26 29.75 -18.97
N ALA A 342 4.40 30.97 -19.51
CA ALA A 342 3.36 32.01 -19.47
C ALA A 342 2.04 31.58 -20.13
N HIS A 343 2.10 30.84 -21.26
CA HIS A 343 0.90 30.36 -21.95
C HIS A 343 0.05 29.38 -21.13
N GLN A 344 0.60 28.79 -20.05
CA GLN A 344 -0.10 27.90 -19.13
C GLN A 344 -0.72 28.63 -17.92
N ASP A 345 -0.59 29.95 -17.80
CA ASP A 345 -1.07 30.73 -16.65
C ASP A 345 -2.59 30.64 -16.45
N ALA A 346 -3.35 30.70 -17.53
CA ALA A 346 -4.81 30.58 -17.47
C ALA A 346 -5.23 29.21 -16.93
N TRP A 347 -4.50 28.16 -17.33
CA TRP A 347 -4.75 26.81 -16.85
C TRP A 347 -4.43 26.65 -15.36
N ARG A 348 -3.28 27.14 -14.88
CA ARG A 348 -2.92 27.13 -13.46
C ARG A 348 -3.96 27.83 -12.61
N LYS A 349 -4.41 29.02 -13.05
CA LYS A 349 -5.49 29.77 -12.37
C LYS A 349 -6.80 28.95 -12.31
N ARG A 350 -7.17 28.29 -13.41
CA ARG A 350 -8.37 27.44 -13.45
C ARG A 350 -8.26 26.26 -12.48
N CYS A 351 -7.13 25.57 -12.43
CA CYS A 351 -6.91 24.48 -11.48
C CYS A 351 -6.92 24.96 -10.03
N ALA A 352 -6.35 26.14 -9.75
CA ALA A 352 -6.42 26.75 -8.41
C ALA A 352 -7.87 27.08 -8.03
N GLN A 353 -8.67 27.63 -8.96
CA GLN A 353 -10.10 27.88 -8.74
C GLN A 353 -10.89 26.57 -8.49
N HIS A 354 -10.58 25.49 -9.22
CA HIS A 354 -11.19 24.19 -8.94
C HIS A 354 -10.87 23.70 -7.53
N ARG A 355 -9.60 23.80 -7.11
CA ARG A 355 -9.17 23.41 -5.76
C ARG A 355 -9.87 24.20 -4.67
N GLU A 356 -10.02 25.51 -4.84
CA GLU A 356 -10.71 26.37 -3.90
C GLU A 356 -12.23 26.12 -3.88
N ARG A 357 -12.85 26.04 -5.04
CA ARG A 357 -14.29 25.83 -5.18
C ARG A 357 -14.76 24.49 -4.63
N PHE A 358 -13.96 23.43 -4.80
CA PHE A 358 -14.28 22.05 -4.41
C PHE A 358 -13.50 21.60 -3.20
N ALA A 359 -13.04 22.54 -2.37
CA ALA A 359 -12.40 22.21 -1.10
C ALA A 359 -13.32 21.39 -0.20
N ALA A 360 -12.75 20.38 0.47
CA ALA A 360 -13.51 19.55 1.40
C ALA A 360 -14.08 20.40 2.56
N ARG A 361 -15.34 20.13 2.92
CA ARG A 361 -16.05 20.76 4.02
C ARG A 361 -16.07 19.84 5.22
N TYR A 362 -15.95 20.41 6.41
CA TYR A 362 -15.88 19.67 7.68
C TYR A 362 -16.98 20.07 8.67
N ASP A 363 -17.96 20.83 8.19
CA ASP A 363 -19.11 21.36 8.93
C ASP A 363 -20.38 20.50 8.74
N ALA A 364 -20.22 19.18 8.54
CA ALA A 364 -21.36 18.28 8.36
C ALA A 364 -22.36 18.38 9.53
N PRO A 365 -23.68 18.40 9.23
CA PRO A 365 -24.71 18.45 10.27
C PRO A 365 -24.78 17.14 11.07
N GLY A 366 -25.51 17.16 12.19
CA GLY A 366 -25.77 16.00 13.04
C GLY A 366 -24.83 15.90 14.24
N GLN A 367 -25.12 14.92 15.11
CA GLN A 367 -24.43 14.72 16.40
C GLN A 367 -23.35 13.65 16.32
N HIS A 368 -23.43 12.72 15.37
CA HIS A 368 -22.44 11.66 15.20
C HIS A 368 -21.05 12.21 14.86
N ILE A 369 -20.03 11.51 15.26
CA ILE A 369 -18.64 11.83 14.88
C ILE A 369 -18.54 11.81 13.35
N TYR A 370 -18.08 12.92 12.77
CA TYR A 370 -17.86 13.03 11.33
C TYR A 370 -16.46 12.54 11.00
N ALA A 371 -16.35 11.31 10.49
CA ALA A 371 -15.09 10.64 10.22
C ALA A 371 -14.09 11.48 9.39
N PRO A 372 -14.48 12.20 8.30
CA PRO A 372 -13.57 13.08 7.58
C PRO A 372 -12.92 14.17 8.43
N ALA A 373 -13.69 14.84 9.29
CA ALA A 373 -13.15 15.89 10.18
C ALA A 373 -12.19 15.31 11.23
N MET A 374 -12.57 14.16 11.80
CA MET A 374 -11.73 13.45 12.77
C MET A 374 -10.40 12.98 12.16
N LEU A 375 -10.42 12.39 10.95
CA LEU A 375 -9.21 11.92 10.26
C LEU A 375 -8.30 13.06 9.84
N LYS A 376 -8.87 14.19 9.40
CA LYS A 376 -8.09 15.41 9.19
C LYS A 376 -7.38 15.83 10.50
N ARG A 377 -8.12 15.85 11.63
CA ARG A 377 -7.57 16.21 12.92
C ARG A 377 -6.52 15.21 13.41
N LEU A 378 -6.73 13.92 13.23
CA LEU A 378 -5.73 12.88 13.50
C LEU A 378 -4.39 13.20 12.83
N SER A 379 -4.42 13.52 11.52
CA SER A 379 -3.20 13.80 10.76
C SER A 379 -2.56 15.18 11.10
N GLU A 380 -3.29 16.07 11.78
CA GLU A 380 -2.76 17.33 12.29
C GLU A 380 -2.08 17.15 13.66
N LEU A 381 -2.60 16.23 14.49
CA LEU A 381 -2.05 15.91 15.81
C LEU A 381 -0.88 14.94 15.74
N ALA A 382 -0.90 14.02 14.77
CA ALA A 382 0.17 13.04 14.59
C ALA A 382 1.48 13.73 14.12
N PRO A 383 2.66 13.20 14.49
CA PRO A 383 3.93 13.67 13.96
C PRO A 383 3.95 13.69 12.42
N ALA A 384 4.66 14.63 11.84
CA ALA A 384 4.70 14.86 10.39
C ALA A 384 5.26 13.65 9.59
N ASP A 385 6.03 12.81 10.24
CA ASP A 385 6.61 11.58 9.69
C ASP A 385 5.84 10.32 10.11
N ALA A 386 4.72 10.45 10.83
CA ALA A 386 3.89 9.31 11.22
C ALA A 386 3.52 8.44 10.02
N VAL A 387 3.49 7.12 10.24
CA VAL A 387 3.02 6.15 9.25
C VAL A 387 1.57 5.83 9.55
N ILE A 388 0.69 6.03 8.57
CA ILE A 388 -0.71 5.65 8.65
C ILE A 388 -0.90 4.37 7.83
N ALA A 389 -1.07 3.25 8.52
CA ALA A 389 -1.56 2.03 7.92
C ALA A 389 -3.09 2.08 7.89
N CYS A 390 -3.67 1.84 6.73
CA CYS A 390 -5.10 1.92 6.55
C CYS A 390 -5.65 0.61 5.99
N ASP A 391 -6.66 0.08 6.63
CA ASP A 391 -7.39 -1.09 6.16
C ASP A 391 -8.35 -0.73 5.02
N VAL A 392 -9.11 -1.68 4.51
CA VAL A 392 -9.95 -1.53 3.31
C VAL A 392 -11.43 -1.37 3.65
N GLY A 393 -12.04 -0.34 3.09
CA GLY A 393 -13.44 0.02 3.28
C GLY A 393 -13.68 1.53 3.09
N GLN A 394 -14.78 2.06 3.63
CA GLN A 394 -15.05 3.51 3.59
C GLN A 394 -13.94 4.33 4.26
N HIS A 395 -13.44 3.84 5.38
CA HIS A 395 -12.33 4.46 6.12
C HIS A 395 -11.06 4.62 5.26
N GLN A 396 -10.78 3.68 4.35
CA GLN A 396 -9.66 3.77 3.40
C GLN A 396 -9.79 5.02 2.52
N MET A 397 -10.97 5.26 1.99
CA MET A 397 -11.21 6.41 1.12
C MET A 397 -11.17 7.71 1.91
N TRP A 398 -11.77 7.76 3.10
CA TRP A 398 -11.68 8.94 3.97
C TRP A 398 -10.25 9.26 4.40
N VAL A 399 -9.43 8.25 4.71
CA VAL A 399 -7.99 8.45 4.99
C VAL A 399 -7.28 9.03 3.78
N ALA A 400 -7.53 8.49 2.59
CA ALA A 400 -6.92 8.97 1.35
C ALA A 400 -7.35 10.41 0.99
N GLN A 401 -8.59 10.79 1.29
CA GLN A 401 -9.15 12.12 0.99
C GLN A 401 -8.76 13.19 2.02
N HIS A 402 -8.63 12.82 3.31
CA HIS A 402 -8.62 13.80 4.40
C HIS A 402 -7.36 13.78 5.28
N CYS A 403 -6.59 12.68 5.27
CA CYS A 403 -5.29 12.68 5.93
C CYS A 403 -4.21 13.35 5.07
N ARG A 404 -3.19 13.89 5.75
CA ARG A 404 -2.02 14.51 5.10
C ARG A 404 -0.85 13.54 5.16
N PHE A 405 -0.20 13.36 4.02
CA PHE A 405 0.99 12.52 3.92
C PHE A 405 2.15 13.37 3.40
N ASN A 406 3.30 13.28 4.06
CA ASN A 406 4.52 13.99 3.64
C ASN A 406 5.44 13.13 2.77
N HIS A 407 5.14 11.84 2.64
CA HIS A 407 5.84 10.90 1.77
C HIS A 407 4.92 9.72 1.46
N PRO A 408 4.97 9.11 0.25
CA PRO A 408 4.11 7.95 -0.06
C PRO A 408 4.32 6.74 0.87
N ARG A 409 5.53 6.57 1.42
CA ARG A 409 5.83 5.52 2.42
C ARG A 409 5.17 5.76 3.79
N ASN A 410 4.55 6.92 3.99
CA ASN A 410 3.76 7.21 5.20
C ASN A 410 2.31 6.75 5.08
N HIS A 411 1.89 6.29 3.90
CA HIS A 411 0.55 5.78 3.63
C HIS A 411 0.63 4.31 3.19
N LEU A 412 0.27 3.41 4.08
CA LEU A 412 0.25 1.97 3.79
C LEU A 412 -1.19 1.50 3.65
N THR A 413 -1.57 1.04 2.47
CA THR A 413 -2.90 0.50 2.21
C THR A 413 -2.85 -0.49 1.06
N SER A 414 -3.78 -1.46 1.03
CA SER A 414 -3.96 -2.37 -0.10
C SER A 414 -4.60 -1.60 -1.26
N GLY A 415 -3.77 -1.18 -2.22
CA GLY A 415 -4.20 -0.27 -3.27
C GLY A 415 -4.86 -0.95 -4.46
N ALA A 416 -4.38 -2.12 -4.85
CA ALA A 416 -4.84 -2.81 -6.05
C ALA A 416 -5.74 -4.02 -5.74
N LEU A 417 -5.35 -4.88 -4.78
CA LEU A 417 -6.16 -6.04 -4.42
C LEU A 417 -7.36 -5.67 -3.54
N GLY A 418 -7.22 -4.66 -2.69
CA GLY A 418 -8.29 -4.25 -1.78
C GLY A 418 -8.52 -5.26 -0.66
N THR A 419 -7.45 -5.73 -0.06
CA THR A 419 -7.45 -6.78 0.97
C THR A 419 -7.97 -6.26 2.30
N MET A 420 -9.20 -6.60 2.66
CA MET A 420 -9.69 -6.41 4.04
C MET A 420 -8.84 -7.25 5.02
N GLY A 421 -8.53 -6.69 6.19
CA GLY A 421 -7.63 -7.30 7.16
C GLY A 421 -6.14 -6.99 6.91
N PHE A 422 -5.80 -6.19 5.90
CA PHE A 422 -4.44 -5.72 5.62
C PHE A 422 -3.88 -4.85 6.75
N GLY A 423 -4.71 -3.98 7.31
CA GLY A 423 -4.26 -2.84 8.11
C GLY A 423 -3.49 -3.22 9.37
N LEU A 424 -4.03 -4.12 10.18
CA LEU A 424 -3.43 -4.48 11.48
C LEU A 424 -2.05 -5.15 11.33
N PRO A 425 -1.88 -6.21 10.50
CA PRO A 425 -0.56 -6.78 10.24
C PRO A 425 0.40 -5.80 9.57
N ALA A 426 -0.06 -4.97 8.63
CA ALA A 426 0.78 -3.98 7.97
C ALA A 426 1.30 -2.91 8.96
N ALA A 427 0.44 -2.44 9.89
CA ALA A 427 0.86 -1.54 10.97
C ALA A 427 1.91 -2.19 11.88
N MET A 428 1.74 -3.47 12.20
CA MET A 428 2.73 -4.25 12.95
C MET A 428 4.07 -4.30 12.21
N GLY A 429 4.06 -4.64 10.93
CA GLY A 429 5.25 -4.66 10.08
C GLY A 429 5.93 -3.30 10.00
N ALA A 430 5.16 -2.23 9.81
CA ALA A 430 5.66 -0.86 9.77
C ALA A 430 6.31 -0.44 11.09
N GLN A 431 5.77 -0.84 12.24
CA GLN A 431 6.35 -0.51 13.54
C GLN A 431 7.69 -1.22 13.77
N PHE A 432 7.88 -2.43 13.24
CA PHE A 432 9.19 -3.08 13.24
C PHE A 432 10.18 -2.41 12.27
N ALA A 433 9.70 -1.89 11.15
CA ALA A 433 10.50 -1.17 10.17
C ALA A 433 10.96 0.21 10.66
N CYS A 434 10.09 0.88 11.43
CA CYS A 434 10.28 2.26 11.90
C CYS A 434 10.03 2.34 13.40
N PRO A 435 10.91 1.78 14.26
CA PRO A 435 10.66 1.66 15.70
C PRO A 435 10.51 3.02 16.42
N ASP A 436 11.15 4.07 15.90
CA ASP A 436 11.17 5.40 16.50
C ASP A 436 10.07 6.32 15.96
N ARG A 437 9.25 5.84 15.02
CA ARG A 437 8.16 6.62 14.41
C ARG A 437 6.80 6.18 14.98
N THR A 438 5.89 7.13 15.05
CA THR A 438 4.49 6.83 15.37
C THR A 438 3.84 6.07 14.21
N VAL A 439 3.31 4.89 14.49
CA VAL A 439 2.51 4.12 13.54
C VAL A 439 1.05 4.13 14.01
N VAL A 440 0.18 4.62 13.14
CA VAL A 440 -1.27 4.64 13.37
C VAL A 440 -1.94 3.68 12.41
N LEU A 441 -2.75 2.78 12.94
CA LEU A 441 -3.71 2.00 12.16
C LEU A 441 -5.05 2.73 12.13
N VAL A 442 -5.63 2.90 10.94
CA VAL A 442 -7.05 3.24 10.77
C VAL A 442 -7.76 2.04 10.14
N SER A 443 -8.71 1.46 10.85
CA SER A 443 -9.46 0.29 10.38
C SER A 443 -10.96 0.48 10.61
N GLY A 444 -11.77 -0.18 9.79
CA GLY A 444 -13.21 -0.35 10.05
C GLY A 444 -13.44 -1.63 10.85
N ASP A 445 -14.58 -1.70 11.50
CA ASP A 445 -15.03 -2.83 12.33
C ASP A 445 -14.96 -4.18 11.60
N GLY A 446 -15.51 -4.26 10.39
CA GLY A 446 -15.46 -5.49 9.59
C GLY A 446 -14.07 -5.91 9.15
N SER A 447 -13.22 -4.97 8.71
CA SER A 447 -11.83 -5.27 8.31
C SER A 447 -10.97 -5.68 9.50
N PHE A 448 -11.15 -5.03 10.64
CA PHE A 448 -10.40 -5.29 11.86
C PHE A 448 -10.57 -6.73 12.35
N MET A 449 -11.80 -7.25 12.26
CA MET A 449 -12.11 -8.63 12.68
C MET A 449 -11.38 -9.69 11.86
N MET A 450 -10.98 -9.41 10.61
CA MET A 450 -10.34 -10.40 9.74
C MET A 450 -8.92 -10.80 10.18
N ASN A 451 -8.22 -9.95 10.94
CA ASN A 451 -6.89 -10.24 11.49
C ASN A 451 -6.76 -9.83 12.97
N VAL A 452 -7.86 -9.77 13.69
CA VAL A 452 -7.93 -9.34 15.10
C VAL A 452 -7.01 -10.13 16.02
N GLN A 453 -6.71 -11.40 15.71
CA GLN A 453 -5.80 -12.26 16.46
C GLN A 453 -4.36 -11.68 16.55
N GLU A 454 -3.97 -10.79 15.64
CA GLU A 454 -2.65 -10.14 15.68
C GLU A 454 -2.52 -9.12 16.82
N LEU A 455 -3.60 -8.76 17.50
CA LEU A 455 -3.52 -8.04 18.78
C LEU A 455 -2.64 -8.81 19.79
N ALA A 456 -2.68 -10.15 19.76
CA ALA A 456 -1.79 -10.97 20.60
C ALA A 456 -0.30 -10.79 20.23
N THR A 457 0.02 -10.60 18.93
CA THR A 457 1.38 -10.34 18.49
C THR A 457 1.83 -8.93 18.90
N ILE A 458 0.98 -7.93 18.74
CA ILE A 458 1.23 -6.54 19.17
C ILE A 458 1.48 -6.49 20.68
N ALA A 459 0.64 -7.12 21.47
CA ALA A 459 0.78 -7.18 22.93
C ALA A 459 2.07 -7.90 23.36
N ARG A 460 2.34 -9.08 22.78
CA ARG A 460 3.57 -9.85 23.04
C ARG A 460 4.84 -9.05 22.79
N CYS A 461 4.87 -8.30 21.69
CA CYS A 461 6.02 -7.51 21.28
C CYS A 461 6.02 -6.09 21.86
N ARG A 462 4.97 -5.71 22.59
CA ARG A 462 4.75 -4.36 23.14
C ARG A 462 4.91 -3.27 22.08
N LEU A 463 4.36 -3.50 20.88
CA LEU A 463 4.47 -2.57 19.76
C LEU A 463 3.59 -1.35 20.00
N PRO A 464 4.10 -0.12 20.01
CA PRO A 464 3.34 1.09 20.33
C PRO A 464 2.41 1.55 19.19
N VAL A 465 1.79 0.63 18.49
CA VAL A 465 0.82 0.91 17.41
C VAL A 465 -0.42 1.58 17.99
N LYS A 466 -0.85 2.68 17.38
CA LYS A 466 -2.07 3.44 17.72
C LYS A 466 -3.20 3.01 16.81
N ILE A 467 -4.23 2.42 17.35
CA ILE A 467 -5.35 1.86 16.57
C ILE A 467 -6.55 2.80 16.68
N VAL A 468 -6.98 3.35 15.56
CA VAL A 468 -8.25 4.08 15.40
C VAL A 468 -9.22 3.15 14.71
N LEU A 469 -10.20 2.65 15.43
CA LEU A 469 -11.22 1.74 14.93
C LEU A 469 -12.51 2.51 14.67
N LEU A 470 -12.84 2.73 13.39
CA LEU A 470 -14.08 3.36 12.96
C LEU A 470 -15.17 2.31 12.86
N ASP A 471 -16.16 2.42 13.73
CA ASP A 471 -17.27 1.46 13.86
C ASP A 471 -18.58 2.11 13.40
N ASN A 472 -19.11 1.62 12.30
CA ASN A 472 -20.45 1.93 11.81
C ASN A 472 -21.38 0.72 11.88
N SER A 473 -20.96 -0.35 12.54
CA SER A 473 -21.69 -1.62 12.68
C SER A 473 -22.17 -2.19 11.33
N SER A 474 -21.37 -1.99 10.27
CA SER A 474 -21.77 -2.37 8.92
C SER A 474 -20.58 -2.54 7.98
N LEU A 475 -20.73 -3.40 6.97
CA LEU A 475 -19.88 -3.38 5.78
C LEU A 475 -20.21 -2.15 4.93
N GLY A 476 -19.77 -0.97 5.42
CA GLY A 476 -20.25 0.34 4.96
C GLY A 476 -20.04 0.61 3.47
N MET A 477 -18.94 0.16 2.84
CA MET A 477 -18.75 0.32 1.39
C MET A 477 -19.73 -0.56 0.59
N VAL A 478 -19.99 -1.79 1.04
CA VAL A 478 -20.97 -2.70 0.41
C VAL A 478 -22.37 -2.11 0.56
N ARG A 479 -22.72 -1.62 1.78
CA ARG A 479 -23.98 -0.92 2.04
C ARG A 479 -24.17 0.27 1.10
N GLN A 480 -23.17 1.14 0.95
CA GLN A 480 -23.24 2.30 0.06
C GLN A 480 -23.49 1.89 -1.40
N TRP A 481 -22.89 0.80 -1.86
CA TRP A 481 -23.12 0.29 -3.22
C TRP A 481 -24.54 -0.30 -3.37
N GLN A 482 -25.04 -1.02 -2.38
CA GLN A 482 -26.39 -1.55 -2.38
C GLN A 482 -27.42 -0.39 -2.34
N GLU A 483 -27.14 0.66 -1.57
CA GLU A 483 -27.94 1.87 -1.53
C GLU A 483 -28.04 2.54 -2.91
N LEU A 484 -26.90 2.76 -3.56
CA LEU A 484 -26.83 3.56 -4.78
C LEU A 484 -27.20 2.78 -6.06
N PHE A 485 -26.86 1.50 -6.13
CA PHE A 485 -26.90 0.74 -7.38
C PHE A 485 -27.79 -0.51 -7.33
N PHE A 486 -28.33 -0.86 -6.16
CA PHE A 486 -29.18 -2.04 -5.97
C PHE A 486 -30.51 -1.72 -5.31
N ALA A 487 -31.03 -0.49 -5.50
CA ALA A 487 -32.34 -0.03 -5.01
C ALA A 487 -32.55 -0.28 -3.50
N GLU A 488 -31.51 -0.01 -2.69
CA GLU A 488 -31.51 -0.18 -1.23
C GLU A 488 -31.83 -1.62 -0.75
N ARG A 489 -31.58 -2.60 -1.61
CA ARG A 489 -31.75 -4.01 -1.25
C ARG A 489 -30.52 -4.48 -0.47
N TYR A 490 -30.55 -4.25 0.83
CA TYR A 490 -29.47 -4.59 1.74
C TYR A 490 -29.42 -6.08 2.04
N SER A 491 -28.22 -6.69 1.96
CA SER A 491 -27.97 -8.10 2.25
C SER A 491 -26.57 -8.27 2.84
N GLU A 492 -26.47 -9.01 3.95
CA GLU A 492 -25.21 -9.43 4.61
C GLU A 492 -24.24 -8.27 4.91
N ILE A 493 -24.78 -7.12 5.34
CA ILE A 493 -23.99 -5.94 5.67
C ILE A 493 -24.02 -5.56 7.14
N ASP A 494 -24.94 -6.14 7.91
CA ASP A 494 -25.14 -5.84 9.32
C ASP A 494 -24.04 -6.52 10.16
N LEU A 495 -23.33 -5.73 10.95
CA LEU A 495 -22.30 -6.14 11.89
C LEU A 495 -22.63 -5.65 13.31
N SER A 496 -23.90 -5.44 13.62
CA SER A 496 -24.36 -4.99 14.95
C SER A 496 -24.09 -6.01 16.07
N ASP A 497 -23.75 -7.25 15.69
CA ASP A 497 -23.36 -8.35 16.57
C ASP A 497 -21.84 -8.41 16.82
N ASN A 498 -21.06 -7.45 16.34
CA ASN A 498 -19.64 -7.35 16.66
C ASN A 498 -19.39 -7.29 18.17
N PRO A 499 -18.27 -7.85 18.66
CA PRO A 499 -17.92 -7.80 20.08
C PRO A 499 -17.66 -6.36 20.57
N ASP A 500 -17.70 -6.15 21.88
CA ASP A 500 -17.17 -4.93 22.47
C ASP A 500 -15.63 -4.85 22.22
N PHE A 501 -15.22 -4.01 21.28
CA PHE A 501 -13.84 -3.86 20.88
C PHE A 501 -12.94 -3.30 21.98
N VAL A 502 -13.47 -2.51 22.90
CA VAL A 502 -12.73 -2.03 24.08
C VAL A 502 -12.43 -3.17 25.04
N ALA A 503 -13.44 -3.98 25.33
CA ALA A 503 -13.27 -5.17 26.15
C ALA A 503 -12.31 -6.17 25.51
N LEU A 504 -12.44 -6.39 24.19
CA LEU A 504 -11.56 -7.27 23.41
C LEU A 504 -10.09 -6.81 23.47
N ALA A 505 -9.79 -5.54 23.23
CA ALA A 505 -8.42 -5.01 23.32
C ALA A 505 -7.84 -5.18 24.74
N LYS A 506 -8.65 -4.92 25.77
CA LYS A 506 -8.23 -5.09 27.18
C LYS A 506 -7.91 -6.54 27.54
N VAL A 507 -8.60 -7.52 26.96
CA VAL A 507 -8.25 -8.96 27.13
C VAL A 507 -6.84 -9.26 26.64
N PHE A 508 -6.37 -8.58 25.59
CA PHE A 508 -4.99 -8.68 25.11
C PHE A 508 -4.00 -7.78 25.89
N GLY A 509 -4.46 -7.03 26.90
CA GLY A 509 -3.61 -6.12 27.67
C GLY A 509 -3.29 -4.81 26.93
N ILE A 510 -4.10 -4.42 25.95
CA ILE A 510 -3.97 -3.19 25.17
C ILE A 510 -4.88 -2.12 25.78
N ALA A 511 -4.34 -0.93 26.05
CA ALA A 511 -5.13 0.21 26.51
C ALA A 511 -6.22 0.56 25.48
N ALA A 512 -7.46 0.73 25.94
CA ALA A 512 -8.56 0.99 25.01
C ALA A 512 -9.62 1.90 25.62
N THR A 513 -10.12 2.83 24.79
CA THR A 513 -11.20 3.76 25.12
C THR A 513 -12.19 3.84 23.95
N ARG A 514 -13.43 4.30 24.25
CA ARG A 514 -14.47 4.55 23.24
C ARG A 514 -14.89 6.01 23.29
N ILE A 515 -15.20 6.57 22.13
CA ILE A 515 -15.82 7.88 21.97
C ILE A 515 -17.04 7.76 21.04
N ASP A 516 -18.12 8.50 21.40
CA ASP A 516 -19.39 8.52 20.66
C ASP A 516 -19.79 9.95 20.27
N ALA A 517 -19.20 10.97 20.89
CA ALA A 517 -19.55 12.37 20.67
C ALA A 517 -18.43 13.16 19.98
N ARG A 518 -18.80 14.18 19.20
CA ARG A 518 -17.84 15.04 18.49
C ARG A 518 -16.88 15.76 19.43
N ASP A 519 -17.37 16.18 20.59
CA ASP A 519 -16.58 16.92 21.57
C ASP A 519 -15.47 16.06 22.19
N ASP A 520 -15.60 14.75 22.16
CA ASP A 520 -14.59 13.81 22.69
C ASP A 520 -13.44 13.54 21.71
N VAL A 521 -13.57 13.93 20.43
CA VAL A 521 -12.60 13.60 19.38
C VAL A 521 -11.21 14.13 19.70
N GLU A 522 -11.11 15.40 20.08
CA GLU A 522 -9.81 16.02 20.37
C GLU A 522 -9.10 15.34 21.53
N GLY A 523 -9.82 15.14 22.64
CA GLY A 523 -9.29 14.47 23.84
C GLY A 523 -8.94 13.00 23.58
N GLY A 524 -9.81 12.28 22.85
CA GLY A 524 -9.60 10.87 22.50
C GLY A 524 -8.37 10.64 21.63
N LEU A 525 -8.20 11.46 20.58
CA LEU A 525 -7.03 11.38 19.70
C LEU A 525 -5.73 11.77 20.43
N ALA A 526 -5.76 12.82 21.24
CA ALA A 526 -4.60 13.24 22.02
C ALA A 526 -4.17 12.16 23.02
N ALA A 527 -5.12 11.55 23.73
CA ALA A 527 -4.84 10.46 24.67
C ALA A 527 -4.29 9.22 23.95
N LEU A 528 -4.87 8.84 22.80
CA LEU A 528 -4.38 7.74 21.99
C LEU A 528 -2.90 7.94 21.59
N LEU A 529 -2.57 9.11 21.06
CA LEU A 529 -1.22 9.41 20.58
C LEU A 529 -0.19 9.54 21.71
N ALA A 530 -0.61 9.97 22.88
CA ALA A 530 0.24 10.12 24.07
C ALA A 530 0.51 8.81 24.81
N GLU A 531 -0.29 7.74 24.57
CA GLU A 531 -0.08 6.45 25.23
C GLU A 531 1.28 5.85 24.81
N PRO A 532 2.17 5.48 25.74
CA PRO A 532 3.50 4.95 25.37
C PRO A 532 3.46 3.55 24.76
N GLY A 533 2.45 2.75 25.09
CA GLY A 533 2.25 1.40 24.59
C GLY A 533 1.28 1.30 23.41
N PRO A 534 0.89 0.08 23.03
CA PRO A 534 -0.22 -0.13 22.10
C PRO A 534 -1.53 0.39 22.70
N ALA A 535 -2.32 1.06 21.85
CA ALA A 535 -3.60 1.59 22.30
C ALA A 535 -4.65 1.54 21.20
N LEU A 536 -5.91 1.41 21.59
CA LEU A 536 -7.07 1.39 20.70
C LEU A 536 -8.06 2.49 21.09
N LEU A 537 -8.44 3.32 20.12
CA LEU A 537 -9.55 4.24 20.20
C LEU A 537 -10.70 3.71 19.33
N HIS A 538 -11.76 3.25 19.98
CA HIS A 538 -12.99 2.83 19.33
C HIS A 538 -13.86 4.07 19.10
N VAL A 539 -14.18 4.34 17.85
CA VAL A 539 -14.92 5.53 17.41
C VAL A 539 -16.23 5.11 16.79
N ALA A 540 -17.34 5.39 17.46
CA ALA A 540 -18.68 5.16 16.92
C ALA A 540 -19.02 6.26 15.90
N ILE A 541 -19.30 5.87 14.65
CA ILE A 541 -19.70 6.79 13.58
C ILE A 541 -21.10 6.47 13.09
N ASP A 542 -21.69 7.36 12.27
CA ASP A 542 -23.00 7.14 11.68
C ASP A 542 -22.98 5.92 10.76
N ALA A 543 -23.88 4.95 11.02
CA ALA A 543 -24.06 3.75 10.20
C ALA A 543 -24.47 4.07 8.75
N ARG A 544 -25.03 5.26 8.49
CA ARG A 544 -25.44 5.73 7.16
C ARG A 544 -24.41 6.59 6.46
N ALA A 545 -23.27 6.86 7.10
CA ALA A 545 -22.22 7.66 6.48
C ALA A 545 -21.75 7.03 5.16
N ASN A 546 -21.67 7.86 4.12
CA ASN A 546 -21.19 7.48 2.80
C ASN A 546 -19.91 8.23 2.45
N VAL A 547 -19.11 7.64 1.56
CA VAL A 547 -17.92 8.30 1.02
C VAL A 547 -18.31 9.16 -0.17
N TRP A 548 -18.00 10.43 -0.08
CA TRP A 548 -18.19 11.41 -1.16
C TRP A 548 -16.89 12.21 -1.39
N PRO A 549 -16.64 12.67 -2.62
CA PRO A 549 -17.37 12.36 -3.85
C PRO A 549 -17.17 10.92 -4.34
N LEU A 550 -18.06 10.47 -5.23
CA LEU A 550 -18.01 9.15 -5.87
C LEU A 550 -18.24 9.27 -7.37
N VAL A 551 -17.34 8.73 -8.18
CA VAL A 551 -17.59 8.48 -9.61
C VAL A 551 -18.31 7.14 -9.74
N PRO A 552 -19.56 7.09 -10.25
CA PRO A 552 -20.26 5.82 -10.43
C PRO A 552 -19.50 4.88 -11.36
N PRO A 553 -19.65 3.56 -11.17
CA PRO A 553 -19.01 2.59 -12.06
C PRO A 553 -19.29 2.83 -13.53
N ASN A 554 -18.28 2.65 -14.38
CA ASN A 554 -18.41 2.79 -15.82
C ASN A 554 -18.92 4.17 -16.30
N THR A 555 -18.57 5.24 -15.57
CA THR A 555 -18.82 6.63 -15.98
C THR A 555 -17.51 7.42 -16.05
N ALA A 556 -17.57 8.57 -16.73
CA ALA A 556 -16.45 9.50 -16.79
C ALA A 556 -16.14 10.10 -15.41
N ASN A 557 -14.88 10.41 -15.15
CA ASN A 557 -14.46 11.05 -13.90
C ASN A 557 -15.10 12.43 -13.65
N SER A 558 -15.64 13.09 -14.67
CA SER A 558 -16.42 14.31 -14.53
C SER A 558 -17.83 14.09 -13.94
N THR A 559 -18.35 12.84 -13.98
CA THR A 559 -19.68 12.48 -13.50
C THR A 559 -19.64 12.08 -12.03
N MET A 560 -19.22 13.01 -11.17
CA MET A 560 -19.13 12.75 -9.72
C MET A 560 -20.43 13.03 -9.00
N LEU A 561 -20.82 12.12 -8.11
CA LEU A 561 -21.85 12.32 -7.11
C LEU A 561 -21.23 12.92 -5.85
N GLU A 562 -21.89 13.91 -5.25
CA GLU A 562 -21.51 14.55 -3.98
C GLU A 562 -22.47 14.21 -2.83
N SER A 563 -23.60 13.58 -3.18
CA SER A 563 -24.62 13.08 -2.25
C SER A 563 -25.45 12.00 -2.95
N ASN A 564 -26.30 11.30 -2.19
CA ASN A 564 -27.25 10.37 -2.79
C ASN A 564 -28.31 11.12 -3.63
N PRO A 565 -28.40 10.87 -4.96
CA PRO A 565 -29.34 11.56 -5.83
C PRO A 565 -30.82 11.36 -5.45
N ALA A 566 -31.15 10.22 -4.81
CA ALA A 566 -32.51 9.95 -4.36
C ALA A 566 -32.93 10.87 -3.19
N HIS A 567 -31.98 11.17 -2.29
CA HIS A 567 -32.24 12.05 -1.15
C HIS A 567 -32.21 13.53 -1.55
N ALA A 568 -31.39 13.92 -2.53
CA ALA A 568 -31.33 15.30 -3.02
C ALA A 568 -32.67 15.78 -3.62
N ARG A 569 -33.54 14.87 -4.09
CA ARG A 569 -34.90 15.20 -4.58
C ARG A 569 -35.92 15.44 -3.46
N GLN A 570 -35.64 15.00 -2.25
CA GLN A 570 -36.55 15.18 -1.10
C GLN A 570 -36.34 16.51 -0.37
N GLU A 571 -35.18 17.16 -0.56
CA GLU A 571 -34.83 18.44 0.09
C GLU A 571 -35.30 19.68 -0.70
N ILE A 572 -36.00 19.55 -1.82
CA ILE A 572 -36.62 20.68 -2.53
C ILE A 572 -38.12 20.75 -2.11
N PRO A 573 -38.47 21.57 -1.12
CA PRO A 573 -39.91 21.83 -0.86
C PRO A 573 -40.45 22.69 -1.99
N ASN A 574 -41.40 22.14 -2.74
CA ASN A 574 -42.30 22.86 -3.62
C ASN A 574 -41.71 24.01 -4.43
N ALA A 575 -41.07 23.71 -5.54
CA ALA A 575 -40.93 24.68 -6.62
C ALA A 575 -42.36 24.94 -7.17
N ILE A 576 -42.85 26.14 -6.98
CA ILE A 576 -44.12 26.65 -7.55
C ILE A 576 -44.09 26.44 -9.07
N PRO A 577 -45.10 25.82 -9.68
CA PRO A 577 -45.17 25.70 -11.14
C PRO A 577 -45.25 27.10 -11.76
N ALA A 578 -44.43 27.36 -12.78
CA ALA A 578 -44.49 28.55 -13.60
C ALA A 578 -45.69 28.55 -14.53
#